data_44696a7f18b3de17163a7a0721fceda4
#
_entry.id   44696a7f18b3de17163a7a0721fceda4
#
_cell.length_a   1.000
_cell.length_b   1.000
_cell.length_c   1.000
_cell.angle_alpha   90.00
_cell.angle_beta   90.00
_cell.angle_gamma   90.00
#
_symmetry.space_group_name_H-M   'P 1'
#
loop_
_entity.id
_entity.type
_entity.pdbx_description
1 polymer ?
#
loop_
_entity_poly.entity_id
_entity_poly.type
_entity_poly.pdbx_seq_one_letter_code
_entity_poly.pdbx_strand_id
1 'polypeptide(L)'
;GKSFALCAKALMLGMKNPGTTMMVAEPSFPMIRTVLIPAMDEALERWGVDYDFRASPQPEYLLRLPTGDVKILCQSASNFQKVRGQNISAVLWDEADTLPTEVAQKAGEMFLARMRTGNVNQLAIASTPEGFRYCYRQFRELDGPDKRLIKVKTKDNPNLPADFVPSLERNYPPQLVAAYLNGDFVNLANCALYPDFDRSLHYTDVQPTDNDTIFVGSDINIGNSVTQHCVRRGDQFHFFAEAVYRDTQQIAEGLKELYPEHFKRGQLTLIPDAASKQRSTAAAQESDLGILKKAGHHVISQQSNPLIQDRVNAVNMCIGQGRLKVGNGCKHLRRTLEQHSYDDKGRPVKGGVGMDDLSHAGDSMGYAVYRLAAIRQWKTGQAGWSVY
;
A
#
# COMPACT_ATOMS: atom_id res chain seq x y z
N GLY A 1 7.90 -3.52 25.37
CA GLY A 1 7.20 -3.41 24.10
C GLY A 1 8.02 -3.88 22.91
N LYS A 2 7.91 -3.22 21.77
CA LYS A 2 8.54 -3.57 20.49
C LYS A 2 10.07 -3.69 20.58
N SER A 3 10.74 -2.65 21.09
CA SER A 3 12.20 -2.63 21.22
C SER A 3 12.72 -3.76 22.12
N PHE A 4 12.02 -4.06 23.23
CA PHE A 4 12.36 -5.21 24.07
C PHE A 4 12.23 -6.56 23.35
N ALA A 5 11.17 -6.73 22.55
CA ALA A 5 11.01 -7.92 21.71
C ALA A 5 12.12 -8.03 20.65
N LEU A 6 12.57 -6.89 20.13
CA LEU A 6 13.70 -6.84 19.20
C LEU A 6 15.02 -7.26 19.89
N CYS A 7 15.25 -6.82 21.14
CA CYS A 7 16.40 -7.27 21.94
C CYS A 7 16.35 -8.79 22.19
N ALA A 8 15.18 -9.34 22.54
CA ALA A 8 15.02 -10.79 22.69
C ALA A 8 15.33 -11.53 21.38
N LYS A 9 14.89 -10.99 20.25
CA LYS A 9 15.18 -11.54 18.94
C LYS A 9 16.67 -11.47 18.61
N ALA A 10 17.38 -10.41 19.06
CA ALA A 10 18.83 -10.29 18.90
C ALA A 10 19.56 -11.44 19.60
N LEU A 11 19.18 -11.75 20.85
CA LEU A 11 19.77 -12.90 21.58
C LEU A 11 19.49 -14.22 20.89
N MET A 12 18.24 -14.45 20.44
CA MET A 12 17.89 -15.68 19.73
C MET A 12 18.70 -15.85 18.43
N LEU A 13 18.90 -14.78 17.68
CA LEU A 13 19.69 -14.82 16.44
C LEU A 13 21.19 -14.92 16.75
N GLY A 14 21.67 -14.29 17.81
CA GLY A 14 23.04 -14.41 18.29
C GLY A 14 23.40 -15.85 18.65
N MET A 15 22.55 -16.54 19.42
CA MET A 15 22.75 -17.97 19.73
C MET A 15 22.78 -18.86 18.50
N LYS A 16 22.13 -18.49 17.41
CA LYS A 16 22.15 -19.21 16.13
C LYS A 16 23.34 -18.87 15.24
N ASN A 17 24.01 -17.75 15.50
CA ASN A 17 25.10 -17.22 14.69
C ASN A 17 26.37 -16.94 15.54
N PRO A 18 26.89 -17.91 16.28
CA PRO A 18 28.08 -17.70 17.10
C PRO A 18 29.27 -17.23 16.26
N GLY A 19 30.14 -16.40 16.84
CA GLY A 19 31.33 -15.87 16.20
C GLY A 19 31.09 -14.83 15.10
N THR A 20 29.85 -14.36 14.94
CA THR A 20 29.51 -13.42 13.88
C THR A 20 29.25 -12.00 14.37
N THR A 21 29.12 -11.08 13.42
CA THR A 21 28.65 -9.73 13.65
C THR A 21 27.19 -9.59 13.20
N MET A 22 26.36 -9.06 14.07
CA MET A 22 24.98 -8.66 13.79
C MET A 22 24.87 -7.14 13.82
N MET A 23 23.72 -6.62 13.42
CA MET A 23 23.44 -5.18 13.46
C MET A 23 22.08 -4.93 14.09
N VAL A 24 22.00 -3.89 14.92
CA VAL A 24 20.74 -3.28 15.32
C VAL A 24 20.69 -1.87 14.74
N ALA A 25 19.61 -1.55 14.06
CA ALA A 25 19.43 -0.28 13.36
C ALA A 25 18.26 0.53 13.95
N GLU A 26 18.49 1.83 14.09
CA GLU A 26 17.50 2.84 14.45
C GLU A 26 17.37 3.87 13.31
N PRO A 27 16.28 4.60 13.19
CA PRO A 27 16.14 5.66 12.20
C PRO A 27 17.26 6.69 12.24
N SER A 28 17.68 7.10 13.43
CA SER A 28 18.70 8.13 13.62
C SER A 28 19.72 7.79 14.72
N PHE A 29 20.86 8.43 14.67
CA PHE A 29 21.91 8.25 15.69
C PHE A 29 21.51 8.71 17.11
N PRO A 30 20.76 9.82 17.30
CA PRO A 30 20.19 10.15 18.60
C PRO A 30 19.33 9.03 19.18
N MET A 31 18.48 8.38 18.40
CA MET A 31 17.62 7.28 18.86
C MET A 31 18.42 6.08 19.33
N ILE A 32 19.55 5.79 18.71
CA ILE A 32 20.48 4.75 19.22
C ILE A 32 20.84 5.03 20.67
N ARG A 33 21.19 6.27 21.00
CA ARG A 33 21.63 6.65 22.36
C ARG A 33 20.47 6.71 23.36
N THR A 34 19.31 7.21 22.94
CA THR A 34 18.21 7.52 23.87
C THR A 34 17.19 6.40 23.99
N VAL A 35 17.12 5.50 23.01
CA VAL A 35 16.11 4.43 22.95
C VAL A 35 16.77 3.06 22.94
N LEU A 36 17.62 2.78 21.94
CA LEU A 36 18.18 1.43 21.73
C LEU A 36 19.11 1.00 22.85
N ILE A 37 20.13 1.83 23.19
CA ILE A 37 21.14 1.47 24.21
C ILE A 37 20.45 1.20 25.55
N PRO A 38 19.61 2.10 26.12
CA PRO A 38 18.92 1.81 27.37
C PRO A 38 18.06 0.54 27.32
N ALA A 39 17.34 0.30 26.21
CA ALA A 39 16.52 -0.90 26.09
C ALA A 39 17.33 -2.19 25.98
N MET A 40 18.50 -2.12 25.32
CA MET A 40 19.42 -3.25 25.20
C MET A 40 20.06 -3.57 26.55
N ASP A 41 20.58 -2.54 27.26
CA ASP A 41 21.19 -2.69 28.58
C ASP A 41 20.18 -3.30 29.57
N GLU A 42 18.96 -2.74 29.67
CA GLU A 42 17.89 -3.30 30.52
C GLU A 42 17.59 -4.78 30.19
N ALA A 43 17.52 -5.10 28.89
CA ALA A 43 17.21 -6.44 28.45
C ALA A 43 18.34 -7.43 28.77
N LEU A 44 19.59 -7.06 28.52
CA LEU A 44 20.77 -7.88 28.78
C LEU A 44 20.96 -8.15 30.27
N GLU A 45 20.83 -7.11 31.10
CA GLU A 45 20.89 -7.20 32.56
C GLU A 45 19.77 -8.10 33.11
N ARG A 46 18.55 -7.90 32.66
CA ARG A 46 17.37 -8.68 33.08
C ARG A 46 17.50 -10.18 32.77
N TRP A 47 18.18 -10.54 31.69
CA TRP A 47 18.40 -11.92 31.30
C TRP A 47 19.74 -12.48 31.73
N GLY A 48 20.53 -11.70 32.49
CA GLY A 48 21.85 -12.13 33.00
C GLY A 48 22.85 -12.46 31.92
N VAL A 49 22.79 -11.73 30.79
CA VAL A 49 23.74 -11.91 29.68
C VAL A 49 25.01 -11.13 30.00
N ASP A 50 26.15 -11.77 29.94
CA ASP A 50 27.48 -11.12 30.09
C ASP A 50 27.79 -10.37 28.78
N TYR A 51 28.17 -9.09 28.88
CA TYR A 51 28.51 -8.27 27.72
C TYR A 51 29.50 -7.16 28.00
N ASP A 52 30.23 -6.75 26.97
CA ASP A 52 30.98 -5.51 26.94
C ASP A 52 30.31 -4.52 26.01
N PHE A 53 30.21 -3.25 26.40
CA PHE A 53 29.72 -2.16 25.59
C PHE A 53 30.82 -1.15 25.28
N ARG A 54 30.94 -0.76 24.01
CA ARG A 54 31.82 0.32 23.56
C ARG A 54 31.04 1.39 22.83
N ALA A 55 31.10 2.63 23.31
CA ALA A 55 30.32 3.75 22.76
C ALA A 55 30.96 4.42 21.54
N SER A 56 32.29 4.35 21.38
CA SER A 56 33.06 5.08 20.35
C SER A 56 34.11 4.19 19.73
N PRO A 57 34.42 4.33 18.43
CA PRO A 57 33.88 5.30 17.45
C PRO A 57 32.47 5.01 16.98
N GLN A 58 32.02 3.77 17.08
CA GLN A 58 30.65 3.32 16.80
C GLN A 58 30.15 2.52 17.98
N PRO A 59 28.91 2.77 18.46
CA PRO A 59 28.35 1.96 19.54
C PRO A 59 28.24 0.50 19.12
N GLU A 60 28.80 -0.39 19.94
CA GLU A 60 28.76 -1.83 19.73
C GLU A 60 28.72 -2.60 21.04
N TYR A 61 28.10 -3.76 21.00
CA TYR A 61 28.10 -4.76 22.07
C TYR A 61 28.91 -5.98 21.66
N LEU A 62 29.62 -6.56 22.60
CA LEU A 62 30.16 -7.92 22.50
C LEU A 62 29.40 -8.77 23.53
N LEU A 63 28.51 -9.62 23.07
CA LEU A 63 27.73 -10.52 23.93
C LEU A 63 28.47 -11.85 24.08
N ARG A 64 28.61 -12.33 25.33
CA ARG A 64 29.14 -13.66 25.63
C ARG A 64 27.98 -14.61 25.81
N LEU A 65 27.63 -15.32 24.74
CA LEU A 65 26.53 -16.25 24.75
C LEU A 65 26.99 -17.69 24.97
N PRO A 66 26.18 -18.59 25.49
CA PRO A 66 26.53 -19.99 25.68
C PRO A 66 27.01 -20.73 24.43
N THR A 67 26.62 -20.24 23.26
CA THR A 67 26.98 -20.81 21.96
C THR A 67 28.25 -20.17 21.36
N GLY A 68 28.76 -19.09 21.94
CA GLY A 68 29.93 -18.32 21.50
C GLY A 68 29.63 -16.82 21.42
N ASP A 69 30.68 -16.04 21.35
CA ASP A 69 30.61 -14.57 21.34
C ASP A 69 29.94 -14.04 20.07
N VAL A 70 29.17 -12.97 20.20
CA VAL A 70 28.52 -12.28 19.09
C VAL A 70 28.71 -10.77 19.23
N LYS A 71 29.16 -10.13 18.16
CA LYS A 71 29.22 -8.67 18.09
C LYS A 71 27.92 -8.09 17.56
N ILE A 72 27.42 -7.03 18.19
CA ILE A 72 26.27 -6.27 17.70
C ILE A 72 26.70 -4.82 17.43
N LEU A 73 26.61 -4.40 16.18
CA LEU A 73 26.83 -3.02 15.76
C LEU A 73 25.54 -2.22 15.85
N CYS A 74 25.57 -1.05 16.49
CA CYS A 74 24.45 -0.12 16.51
C CYS A 74 24.62 0.90 15.37
N GLN A 75 23.65 0.96 14.43
CA GLN A 75 23.76 1.76 13.21
C GLN A 75 22.51 2.61 12.95
N SER A 76 22.70 3.84 12.45
CA SER A 76 21.58 4.63 11.96
C SER A 76 21.17 4.19 10.57
N ALA A 77 19.91 3.85 10.39
CA ALA A 77 19.35 3.45 9.11
C ALA A 77 19.31 4.59 8.08
N SER A 78 19.17 5.86 8.51
CA SER A 78 19.32 7.00 7.61
C SER A 78 20.72 7.11 6.99
N ASN A 79 21.75 6.58 7.68
CA ASN A 79 23.13 6.54 7.22
C ASN A 79 23.56 5.16 6.72
N PHE A 80 22.65 4.42 6.08
CA PHE A 80 22.87 3.05 5.60
C PHE A 80 24.12 2.89 4.72
N GLN A 81 24.60 3.96 4.10
CA GLN A 81 25.82 3.93 3.29
C GLN A 81 27.07 3.46 4.09
N LYS A 82 27.10 3.72 5.41
CA LYS A 82 28.22 3.29 6.28
C LYS A 82 28.29 1.80 6.49
N VAL A 83 27.25 1.05 6.11
CA VAL A 83 27.22 -0.42 6.18
C VAL A 83 27.95 -1.08 5.01
N ARG A 84 28.36 -0.30 4.01
CA ARG A 84 29.14 -0.81 2.87
C ARG A 84 30.42 -1.47 3.35
N GLY A 85 30.70 -2.67 2.83
CA GLY A 85 31.91 -3.43 3.17
C GLY A 85 31.78 -4.31 4.43
N GLN A 86 30.72 -4.16 5.22
CA GLN A 86 30.48 -5.03 6.37
C GLN A 86 29.89 -6.37 5.92
N ASN A 87 30.24 -7.44 6.67
CA ASN A 87 29.62 -8.75 6.54
C ASN A 87 28.91 -9.05 7.87
N ILE A 88 27.62 -9.20 7.82
CA ILE A 88 26.77 -9.40 8.99
C ILE A 88 25.91 -10.64 8.82
N SER A 89 25.48 -11.22 9.94
CA SER A 89 24.60 -12.40 9.92
C SER A 89 23.12 -12.04 10.00
N ALA A 90 22.76 -11.02 10.75
CA ALA A 90 21.38 -10.60 10.91
C ALA A 90 21.26 -9.09 11.15
N VAL A 91 20.12 -8.53 10.80
CA VAL A 91 19.76 -7.14 11.09
C VAL A 91 18.44 -7.10 11.87
N LEU A 92 18.44 -6.32 12.93
CA LEU A 92 17.27 -5.98 13.72
C LEU A 92 17.03 -4.48 13.55
N TRP A 93 15.89 -4.10 13.03
CA TRP A 93 15.62 -2.71 12.69
C TRP A 93 14.39 -2.20 13.42
N ASP A 94 14.59 -1.24 14.31
CA ASP A 94 13.49 -0.59 15.04
C ASP A 94 12.98 0.64 14.29
N GLU A 95 11.70 0.92 14.42
CA GLU A 95 10.95 2.06 13.91
C GLU A 95 11.23 2.40 12.42
N ALA A 96 11.22 1.38 11.55
CA ALA A 96 11.55 1.53 10.12
C ALA A 96 10.61 2.50 9.38
N ASP A 97 9.32 2.53 9.74
CA ASP A 97 8.32 3.38 9.07
C ASP A 97 8.42 4.88 9.42
N THR A 98 9.23 5.26 10.41
CA THR A 98 9.47 6.68 10.71
C THR A 98 10.37 7.35 9.67
N LEU A 99 11.12 6.56 8.89
CA LEU A 99 11.91 7.07 7.78
C LEU A 99 11.05 7.35 6.53
N PRO A 100 11.46 8.31 5.69
CA PRO A 100 10.89 8.43 4.35
C PRO A 100 10.97 7.09 3.59
N THR A 101 9.92 6.72 2.89
CA THR A 101 9.79 5.38 2.26
C THR A 101 10.97 5.03 1.35
N GLU A 102 11.47 5.99 0.57
CA GLU A 102 12.63 5.78 -0.32
C GLU A 102 13.92 5.52 0.45
N VAL A 103 14.11 6.20 1.58
CA VAL A 103 15.29 6.01 2.45
C VAL A 103 15.22 4.63 3.09
N ALA A 104 14.06 4.27 3.64
CA ALA A 104 13.82 2.96 4.24
C ALA A 104 14.01 1.83 3.21
N GLN A 105 13.54 2.00 1.98
CA GLN A 105 13.72 1.03 0.90
C GLN A 105 15.22 0.78 0.61
N LYS A 106 15.99 1.86 0.40
CA LYS A 106 17.43 1.77 0.14
C LYS A 106 18.22 1.18 1.32
N ALA A 107 17.80 1.51 2.56
CA ALA A 107 18.40 0.93 3.77
C ALA A 107 18.13 -0.58 3.85
N GLY A 108 16.90 -1.02 3.65
CA GLY A 108 16.52 -2.43 3.64
C GLY A 108 17.28 -3.24 2.59
N GLU A 109 17.37 -2.74 1.35
CA GLU A 109 18.15 -3.35 0.28
C GLU A 109 19.63 -3.46 0.65
N MET A 110 20.22 -2.43 1.25
CA MET A 110 21.60 -2.45 1.73
C MET A 110 21.79 -3.48 2.83
N PHE A 111 20.89 -3.57 3.81
CA PHE A 111 20.95 -4.53 4.90
C PHE A 111 20.90 -5.96 4.38
N LEU A 112 19.95 -6.27 3.51
CA LEU A 112 19.83 -7.58 2.86
C LEU A 112 21.10 -7.95 2.11
N ALA A 113 21.70 -7.00 1.36
CA ALA A 113 22.91 -7.23 0.61
C ALA A 113 24.16 -7.46 1.49
N ARG A 114 24.11 -7.16 2.77
CA ARG A 114 25.24 -7.33 3.73
C ARG A 114 25.10 -8.59 4.60
N MET A 115 23.95 -9.22 4.65
CA MET A 115 23.75 -10.47 5.38
C MET A 115 24.35 -11.65 4.60
N ARG A 116 25.62 -11.97 4.89
CA ARG A 116 26.44 -12.93 4.13
C ARG A 116 27.16 -13.95 5.00
N THR A 117 27.02 -13.84 6.32
CA THR A 117 27.75 -14.68 7.29
C THR A 117 26.76 -15.33 8.24
N GLY A 118 27.23 -16.33 8.97
CA GLY A 118 26.43 -17.05 9.96
C GLY A 118 25.51 -18.12 9.37
N ASN A 119 24.79 -18.78 10.25
CA ASN A 119 23.93 -19.92 9.91
C ASN A 119 22.50 -19.49 9.58
N VAL A 120 22.05 -18.35 10.10
CA VAL A 120 20.69 -17.80 9.91
C VAL A 120 20.78 -16.34 9.54
N ASN A 121 20.42 -16.03 8.30
CA ASN A 121 20.34 -14.66 7.82
C ASN A 121 18.90 -14.18 7.93
N GLN A 122 18.65 -13.17 8.76
CA GLN A 122 17.30 -12.63 8.97
C GLN A 122 17.31 -11.12 9.17
N LEU A 123 16.45 -10.42 8.42
CA LEU A 123 16.06 -9.04 8.69
C LEU A 123 14.78 -9.07 9.53
N ALA A 124 14.85 -8.65 10.79
CA ALA A 124 13.72 -8.50 11.69
C ALA A 124 13.40 -7.00 11.88
N ILE A 125 12.15 -6.62 11.70
CA ILE A 125 11.72 -5.22 11.80
C ILE A 125 10.67 -5.11 12.88
N ALA A 126 10.81 -4.11 13.76
CA ALA A 126 9.78 -3.68 14.69
C ALA A 126 9.41 -2.24 14.36
N SER A 127 8.14 -1.93 14.14
CA SER A 127 7.70 -0.57 13.82
C SER A 127 6.25 -0.35 14.20
N THR A 128 5.91 0.89 14.48
CA THR A 128 4.52 1.34 14.45
C THR A 128 4.18 1.69 13.01
N PRO A 129 3.02 1.25 12.47
CA PRO A 129 2.62 1.66 11.13
C PRO A 129 2.46 3.17 11.01
N GLU A 130 3.17 3.78 10.09
CA GLU A 130 3.05 5.19 9.72
C GLU A 130 2.34 5.33 8.36
N GLY A 131 1.15 4.72 8.27
CA GLY A 131 0.41 4.63 7.04
C GLY A 131 0.90 3.51 6.10
N PHE A 132 0.87 3.77 4.80
CA PHE A 132 1.25 2.79 3.77
C PHE A 132 2.71 2.95 3.34
N ARG A 133 3.62 3.03 4.31
CA ARG A 133 5.05 3.23 4.10
C ARG A 133 5.80 1.91 3.84
N TYR A 134 7.06 1.85 4.24
CA TYR A 134 7.98 0.75 3.94
C TYR A 134 7.47 -0.61 4.44
N CYS A 135 7.02 -0.70 5.71
CA CYS A 135 6.51 -1.96 6.27
C CYS A 135 5.26 -2.46 5.55
N TYR A 136 4.34 -1.58 5.19
CA TYR A 136 3.18 -1.96 4.38
C TYR A 136 3.61 -2.53 3.03
N ARG A 137 4.49 -1.84 2.30
CA ARG A 137 4.99 -2.30 1.00
C ARG A 137 5.67 -3.66 1.09
N GLN A 138 6.53 -3.87 2.09
CA GLN A 138 7.29 -5.12 2.23
C GLN A 138 6.44 -6.31 2.67
N PHE A 139 5.43 -6.11 3.53
CA PHE A 139 4.72 -7.20 4.19
C PHE A 139 3.25 -7.34 3.80
N ARG A 140 2.72 -6.44 2.95
CA ARG A 140 1.34 -6.48 2.44
C ARG A 140 1.24 -6.42 0.93
N GLU A 141 2.05 -5.57 0.27
CA GLU A 141 2.04 -5.47 -1.19
C GLU A 141 3.00 -6.49 -1.83
N LEU A 142 4.20 -6.63 -1.25
CA LEU A 142 5.26 -7.51 -1.73
C LEU A 142 5.42 -8.73 -0.80
N ASP A 143 4.34 -9.27 -0.27
CA ASP A 143 4.36 -10.46 0.56
C ASP A 143 4.89 -11.67 -0.21
N GLY A 144 5.44 -12.64 0.52
CA GLY A 144 6.03 -13.84 -0.06
C GLY A 144 6.26 -14.90 1.01
N PRO A 145 6.61 -16.13 0.63
CA PRO A 145 6.76 -17.24 1.57
C PRO A 145 7.92 -17.05 2.57
N ASP A 146 8.87 -16.19 2.24
CA ASP A 146 10.03 -15.82 3.06
C ASP A 146 9.74 -14.64 4.02
N LYS A 147 8.55 -14.04 3.95
CA LYS A 147 8.15 -12.88 4.75
C LYS A 147 7.02 -13.24 5.71
N ARG A 148 7.12 -12.71 6.93
CA ARG A 148 6.08 -12.90 7.95
C ARG A 148 5.78 -11.59 8.67
N LEU A 149 4.52 -11.19 8.63
CA LEU A 149 3.99 -10.07 9.44
C LEU A 149 3.39 -10.62 10.74
N ILE A 150 3.86 -10.08 11.87
CA ILE A 150 3.28 -10.33 13.19
C ILE A 150 2.67 -9.01 13.67
N LYS A 151 1.36 -8.99 13.83
CA LYS A 151 0.63 -7.83 14.32
C LYS A 151 0.34 -7.98 15.82
N VAL A 152 0.69 -6.97 16.60
CA VAL A 152 0.49 -6.94 18.05
C VAL A 152 -0.26 -5.65 18.40
N LYS A 153 -1.27 -5.77 19.25
CA LYS A 153 -2.04 -4.62 19.72
C LYS A 153 -1.42 -4.06 20.98
N THR A 154 -1.45 -2.74 21.13
CA THR A 154 -0.93 -2.07 22.34
C THR A 154 -1.61 -2.57 23.60
N LYS A 155 -2.92 -2.86 23.55
CA LYS A 155 -3.69 -3.41 24.68
C LYS A 155 -3.25 -4.80 25.13
N ASP A 156 -2.52 -5.54 24.30
CA ASP A 156 -2.01 -6.87 24.65
C ASP A 156 -0.75 -6.78 25.54
N ASN A 157 -0.23 -5.58 25.80
CA ASN A 157 0.88 -5.36 26.73
C ASN A 157 0.38 -5.26 28.17
N PRO A 158 0.65 -6.25 29.02
CA PRO A 158 0.15 -6.26 30.41
C PRO A 158 0.82 -5.24 31.34
N ASN A 159 1.91 -4.61 30.90
CA ASN A 159 2.68 -3.67 31.70
C ASN A 159 2.26 -2.20 31.51
N LEU A 160 1.19 -1.94 30.76
CA LEU A 160 0.69 -0.58 30.57
C LEU A 160 -0.16 -0.12 31.75
N PRO A 161 -0.10 1.17 32.12
CA PRO A 161 -1.05 1.76 33.07
C PRO A 161 -2.49 1.57 32.58
N ALA A 162 -3.41 1.30 33.51
CA ALA A 162 -4.81 1.00 33.18
C ALA A 162 -5.50 2.11 32.36
N ASP A 163 -5.15 3.37 32.56
CA ASP A 163 -5.73 4.51 31.83
C ASP A 163 -5.00 4.85 30.53
N PHE A 164 -3.92 4.14 30.18
CA PHE A 164 -3.11 4.48 29.00
C PHE A 164 -3.92 4.33 27.69
N VAL A 165 -4.49 3.15 27.44
CA VAL A 165 -5.28 2.87 26.23
C VAL A 165 -6.56 3.74 26.21
N PRO A 166 -7.37 3.80 27.27
CA PRO A 166 -8.54 4.68 27.31
C PRO A 166 -8.22 6.16 27.08
N SER A 167 -7.07 6.64 27.59
CA SER A 167 -6.64 8.02 27.37
C SER A 167 -6.34 8.29 25.89
N LEU A 168 -5.66 7.38 25.20
CA LEU A 168 -5.38 7.53 23.78
C LEU A 168 -6.67 7.44 22.92
N GLU A 169 -7.58 6.53 23.25
CA GLU A 169 -8.86 6.41 22.54
C GLU A 169 -9.73 7.67 22.67
N ARG A 170 -9.66 8.39 23.82
CA ARG A 170 -10.37 9.65 23.99
C ARG A 170 -9.76 10.83 23.25
N ASN A 171 -8.43 10.82 23.05
CA ASN A 171 -7.69 11.99 22.55
C ASN A 171 -7.25 11.86 21.08
N TYR A 172 -7.25 10.67 20.53
CA TYR A 172 -6.79 10.45 19.17
C TYR A 172 -7.94 10.26 18.18
N PRO A 173 -7.79 10.78 16.94
CA PRO A 173 -8.70 10.41 15.85
C PRO A 173 -8.72 8.90 15.62
N PRO A 174 -9.84 8.32 15.13
CA PRO A 174 -9.99 6.88 14.93
C PRO A 174 -8.86 6.24 14.08
N GLN A 175 -8.34 6.96 13.09
CA GLN A 175 -7.23 6.50 12.25
C GLN A 175 -5.93 6.33 13.06
N LEU A 176 -5.63 7.27 13.97
CA LEU A 176 -4.46 7.17 14.85
C LEU A 176 -4.63 6.06 15.88
N VAL A 177 -5.85 5.87 16.41
CA VAL A 177 -6.16 4.72 17.27
C VAL A 177 -5.93 3.40 16.53
N ALA A 178 -6.42 3.28 15.30
CA ALA A 178 -6.21 2.10 14.47
C ALA A 178 -4.71 1.82 14.23
N ALA A 179 -3.93 2.83 13.86
CA ALA A 179 -2.49 2.68 13.63
C ALA A 179 -1.72 2.36 14.90
N TYR A 180 -1.88 3.17 15.96
CA TYR A 180 -1.00 3.14 17.12
C TYR A 180 -1.42 2.13 18.20
N LEU A 181 -2.72 1.89 18.37
CA LEU A 181 -3.21 0.93 19.35
C LEU A 181 -3.45 -0.47 18.75
N ASN A 182 -3.92 -0.54 17.51
CA ASN A 182 -4.23 -1.83 16.87
C ASN A 182 -3.14 -2.32 15.91
N GLY A 183 -2.16 -1.46 15.55
CA GLY A 183 -1.13 -1.78 14.58
C GLY A 183 -1.68 -1.95 13.15
N ASP A 184 -2.73 -1.21 12.81
CA ASP A 184 -3.34 -1.24 11.48
C ASP A 184 -2.59 -0.34 10.50
N PHE A 185 -2.40 -0.83 9.28
CA PHE A 185 -1.99 0.04 8.18
C PHE A 185 -3.22 0.79 7.68
N VAL A 186 -3.28 2.07 7.97
CA VAL A 186 -4.40 2.94 7.60
C VAL A 186 -3.88 4.21 6.93
N ASN A 187 -4.72 4.84 6.13
CA ASN A 187 -4.35 6.14 5.57
C ASN A 187 -4.34 7.20 6.67
N LEU A 188 -3.15 7.67 7.04
CA LEU A 188 -2.97 8.75 8.00
C LEU A 188 -3.01 10.15 7.36
N ALA A 189 -3.14 10.23 6.03
CA ALA A 189 -3.32 11.50 5.33
C ALA A 189 -4.72 12.07 5.65
N ASN A 190 -4.78 13.29 6.13
CA ASN A 190 -6.04 13.98 6.45
C ASN A 190 -6.92 14.27 5.21
N CYS A 191 -6.48 13.89 4.02
CA CYS A 191 -7.06 14.23 2.72
C CYS A 191 -7.24 13.00 1.82
N ALA A 192 -7.64 11.85 2.36
CA ALA A 192 -7.90 10.65 1.55
C ALA A 192 -9.03 10.92 0.52
N LEU A 193 -8.84 10.47 -0.73
CA LEU A 193 -9.89 10.55 -1.76
C LEU A 193 -11.07 9.64 -1.44
N TYR A 194 -10.79 8.46 -0.86
CA TYR A 194 -11.76 7.39 -0.58
C TYR A 194 -11.72 7.00 0.90
N PRO A 195 -12.17 7.92 1.81
CA PRO A 195 -11.96 7.76 3.25
C PRO A 195 -12.68 6.55 3.87
N ASP A 196 -13.81 6.14 3.28
CA ASP A 196 -14.64 5.06 3.80
C ASP A 196 -14.27 3.68 3.22
N PHE A 197 -13.22 3.60 2.40
CA PHE A 197 -12.79 2.32 1.84
C PHE A 197 -12.09 1.48 2.91
N ASP A 198 -12.60 0.29 3.15
CA ASP A 198 -12.01 -0.74 4.00
C ASP A 198 -11.85 -2.02 3.20
N ARG A 199 -10.61 -2.54 3.12
CA ARG A 199 -10.27 -3.72 2.33
C ARG A 199 -11.05 -4.96 2.75
N SER A 200 -11.37 -5.12 4.02
CA SER A 200 -12.08 -6.29 4.56
C SER A 200 -13.58 -6.22 4.27
N LEU A 201 -14.17 -5.03 4.37
CA LEU A 201 -15.59 -4.80 4.13
C LEU A 201 -15.93 -4.75 2.62
N HIS A 202 -14.99 -4.27 1.81
CA HIS A 202 -15.18 -4.06 0.37
C HIS A 202 -14.49 -5.14 -0.49
N TYR A 203 -14.21 -6.30 0.10
CA TYR A 203 -13.63 -7.44 -0.61
C TYR A 203 -14.68 -8.20 -1.42
N THR A 204 -14.23 -8.79 -2.55
CA THR A 204 -15.00 -9.75 -3.34
C THR A 204 -14.09 -10.83 -3.93
N ASP A 205 -14.62 -12.03 -4.05
CA ASP A 205 -14.06 -13.15 -4.81
C ASP A 205 -14.87 -13.45 -6.09
N VAL A 206 -15.87 -12.62 -6.38
CA VAL A 206 -16.74 -12.75 -7.56
C VAL A 206 -15.90 -12.69 -8.84
N GLN A 207 -16.09 -13.70 -9.69
CA GLN A 207 -15.57 -13.78 -11.04
C GLN A 207 -16.71 -13.70 -12.05
N PRO A 208 -16.45 -13.27 -13.30
CA PRO A 208 -17.47 -13.25 -14.34
C PRO A 208 -17.94 -14.67 -14.67
N THR A 209 -19.23 -14.81 -14.91
CA THR A 209 -19.85 -16.01 -15.47
C THR A 209 -20.22 -15.75 -16.93
N ASP A 210 -20.49 -16.79 -17.70
CA ASP A 210 -20.86 -16.70 -19.13
C ASP A 210 -22.07 -15.80 -19.43
N ASN A 211 -22.90 -15.52 -18.43
CA ASN A 211 -24.09 -14.67 -18.56
C ASN A 211 -23.87 -13.22 -18.11
N ASP A 212 -22.71 -12.92 -17.51
CA ASP A 212 -22.41 -11.56 -17.06
C ASP A 212 -22.02 -10.65 -18.23
N THR A 213 -22.33 -9.38 -18.15
CA THR A 213 -21.67 -8.36 -18.96
C THR A 213 -20.46 -7.84 -18.21
N ILE A 214 -19.28 -7.95 -18.83
CA ILE A 214 -18.04 -7.37 -18.30
C ILE A 214 -17.99 -5.91 -18.74
N PHE A 215 -17.91 -5.02 -17.78
CA PHE A 215 -17.68 -3.59 -17.99
C PHE A 215 -16.21 -3.27 -17.73
N VAL A 216 -15.58 -2.55 -18.66
CA VAL A 216 -14.18 -2.17 -18.60
C VAL A 216 -14.06 -0.67 -18.60
N GLY A 217 -13.80 -0.08 -17.44
CA GLY A 217 -13.39 1.32 -17.34
C GLY A 217 -11.97 1.47 -17.86
N SER A 218 -11.70 2.51 -18.66
CA SER A 218 -10.39 2.68 -19.29
C SER A 218 -9.92 4.12 -19.20
N ASP A 219 -8.71 4.30 -18.63
CA ASP A 219 -7.97 5.55 -18.68
C ASP A 219 -6.87 5.40 -19.74
N ILE A 220 -7.12 5.96 -20.94
CA ILE A 220 -6.29 5.74 -22.10
C ILE A 220 -5.20 6.82 -22.15
N ASN A 221 -3.94 6.39 -22.06
CA ASN A 221 -2.78 7.26 -22.09
C ASN A 221 -1.67 6.67 -22.96
N ILE A 222 -0.80 7.53 -23.49
CA ILE A 222 0.36 7.08 -24.27
C ILE A 222 1.34 6.35 -23.35
N GLY A 223 1.62 5.09 -23.66
CA GLY A 223 2.61 4.27 -22.96
C GLY A 223 2.11 3.60 -21.68
N ASN A 224 0.98 4.00 -21.10
CA ASN A 224 0.46 3.45 -19.84
C ASN A 224 -1.05 3.64 -19.73
N SER A 225 -1.82 2.84 -20.46
CA SER A 225 -3.27 2.82 -20.38
C SER A 225 -3.73 1.79 -19.35
N VAL A 226 -4.53 2.21 -18.38
CA VAL A 226 -5.02 1.34 -17.31
C VAL A 226 -6.49 0.99 -17.53
N THR A 227 -6.82 -0.28 -17.36
CA THR A 227 -8.19 -0.78 -17.44
C THR A 227 -8.60 -1.46 -16.14
N GLN A 228 -9.82 -1.20 -15.69
CA GLN A 228 -10.44 -1.83 -14.53
C GLN A 228 -11.67 -2.61 -14.96
N HIS A 229 -11.71 -3.90 -14.66
CA HIS A 229 -12.73 -4.82 -15.15
C HIS A 229 -13.71 -5.17 -14.03
N CYS A 230 -14.99 -4.94 -14.26
CA CYS A 230 -16.02 -5.26 -13.28
C CYS A 230 -17.23 -5.95 -13.89
N VAL A 231 -17.93 -6.71 -13.06
CA VAL A 231 -19.29 -7.17 -13.31
C VAL A 231 -20.26 -6.45 -12.37
N ARG A 232 -21.48 -6.27 -12.82
CA ARG A 232 -22.55 -5.71 -12.01
C ARG A 232 -23.53 -6.80 -11.62
N ARG A 233 -23.77 -6.97 -10.32
CA ARG A 233 -24.78 -7.90 -9.80
C ARG A 233 -25.77 -7.16 -8.92
N GLY A 234 -26.98 -7.00 -9.43
CA GLY A 234 -27.94 -6.08 -8.83
C GLY A 234 -27.43 -4.63 -8.92
N ASP A 235 -27.23 -4.01 -7.78
CA ASP A 235 -26.68 -2.66 -7.67
C ASP A 235 -25.20 -2.62 -7.25
N GLN A 236 -24.57 -3.78 -7.02
CA GLN A 236 -23.18 -3.91 -6.62
C GLN A 236 -22.24 -4.02 -7.82
N PHE A 237 -21.08 -3.35 -7.71
CA PHE A 237 -19.96 -3.41 -8.64
C PHE A 237 -18.87 -4.30 -8.05
N HIS A 238 -18.50 -5.35 -8.75
CA HIS A 238 -17.42 -6.26 -8.36
C HIS A 238 -16.26 -6.11 -9.34
N PHE A 239 -15.23 -5.34 -8.94
CA PHE A 239 -13.99 -5.21 -9.68
C PHE A 239 -13.13 -6.43 -9.41
N PHE A 240 -12.91 -7.27 -10.40
CA PHE A 240 -12.26 -8.58 -10.26
C PHE A 240 -10.88 -8.66 -10.90
N ALA A 241 -10.61 -7.83 -11.93
CA ALA A 241 -9.35 -7.80 -12.66
C ALA A 241 -8.97 -6.39 -13.09
N GLU A 242 -7.69 -6.20 -13.35
CA GLU A 242 -7.12 -4.99 -13.95
C GLU A 242 -6.03 -5.37 -14.94
N ALA A 243 -5.81 -4.52 -15.94
CA ALA A 243 -4.74 -4.71 -16.91
C ALA A 243 -4.13 -3.36 -17.32
N VAL A 244 -2.89 -3.42 -17.79
CA VAL A 244 -2.14 -2.27 -18.29
C VAL A 244 -1.71 -2.55 -19.71
N TYR A 245 -1.92 -1.57 -20.56
CA TYR A 245 -1.61 -1.65 -21.98
C TYR A 245 -0.80 -0.43 -22.42
N ARG A 246 -0.02 -0.58 -23.46
CA ARG A 246 0.82 0.47 -23.98
C ARG A 246 0.04 1.49 -24.82
N ASP A 247 -0.99 1.02 -25.50
CA ASP A 247 -1.82 1.81 -26.42
C ASP A 247 -3.21 1.19 -26.62
N THR A 248 -4.07 1.88 -27.33
CA THR A 248 -5.45 1.48 -27.59
C THR A 248 -5.56 0.21 -28.42
N GLN A 249 -4.62 -0.07 -29.31
CA GLN A 249 -4.65 -1.29 -30.11
C GLN A 249 -4.40 -2.51 -29.24
N GLN A 250 -3.45 -2.41 -28.30
CA GLN A 250 -3.22 -3.48 -27.33
C GLN A 250 -4.42 -3.68 -26.39
N ILE A 251 -5.14 -2.61 -26.01
CA ILE A 251 -6.40 -2.76 -25.26
C ILE A 251 -7.40 -3.57 -26.08
N ALA A 252 -7.58 -3.22 -27.34
CA ALA A 252 -8.56 -3.87 -28.21
C ALA A 252 -8.29 -5.37 -28.40
N GLU A 253 -7.04 -5.75 -28.66
CA GLU A 253 -6.68 -7.15 -28.85
C GLU A 253 -6.59 -7.90 -27.51
N GLY A 254 -5.96 -7.33 -26.49
CA GLY A 254 -5.79 -7.98 -25.19
C GLY A 254 -7.10 -8.29 -24.48
N LEU A 255 -8.12 -7.43 -24.62
CA LEU A 255 -9.45 -7.71 -24.06
C LEU A 255 -10.18 -8.85 -24.80
N LYS A 256 -9.96 -9.01 -26.11
CA LYS A 256 -10.49 -10.17 -26.85
C LYS A 256 -9.83 -11.47 -26.42
N GLU A 257 -8.51 -11.42 -26.18
CA GLU A 257 -7.76 -12.58 -25.69
C GLU A 257 -8.16 -12.98 -24.27
N LEU A 258 -8.38 -12.01 -23.40
CA LEU A 258 -8.79 -12.24 -22.01
C LEU A 258 -10.24 -12.76 -21.90
N TYR A 259 -11.15 -12.26 -22.75
CA TYR A 259 -12.59 -12.55 -22.65
C TYR A 259 -13.19 -12.95 -24.00
N PRO A 260 -12.70 -14.00 -24.67
CA PRO A 260 -13.10 -14.33 -26.04
C PRO A 260 -14.59 -14.65 -26.16
N GLU A 261 -15.18 -15.36 -25.21
CA GLU A 261 -16.59 -15.71 -25.27
C GLU A 261 -17.52 -14.52 -24.99
N HIS A 262 -17.18 -13.68 -24.02
CA HIS A 262 -17.91 -12.45 -23.76
C HIS A 262 -17.84 -11.47 -24.93
N PHE A 263 -16.67 -11.38 -25.58
CA PHE A 263 -16.52 -10.57 -26.79
C PHE A 263 -17.42 -11.08 -27.94
N LYS A 264 -17.39 -12.37 -28.25
CA LYS A 264 -18.24 -12.99 -29.30
C LYS A 264 -19.74 -12.79 -29.05
N ARG A 265 -20.16 -12.81 -27.78
CA ARG A 265 -21.57 -12.62 -27.37
C ARG A 265 -21.98 -11.14 -27.23
N GLY A 266 -21.08 -10.19 -27.45
CA GLY A 266 -21.35 -8.77 -27.25
C GLY A 266 -21.53 -8.36 -25.77
N GLN A 267 -21.01 -9.17 -24.84
CA GLN A 267 -21.09 -8.99 -23.39
C GLN A 267 -19.82 -8.32 -22.81
N LEU A 268 -19.02 -7.68 -23.64
CA LEU A 268 -17.85 -6.93 -23.25
C LEU A 268 -18.03 -5.47 -23.63
N THR A 269 -18.16 -4.59 -22.63
CA THR A 269 -18.47 -3.18 -22.82
C THR A 269 -17.37 -2.29 -22.26
N LEU A 270 -16.77 -1.46 -23.09
CA LEU A 270 -15.75 -0.50 -22.70
C LEU A 270 -16.34 0.86 -22.37
N ILE A 271 -15.80 1.50 -21.34
CA ILE A 271 -16.18 2.83 -20.88
C ILE A 271 -14.89 3.68 -20.77
N PRO A 272 -14.38 4.17 -21.92
CA PRO A 272 -13.17 4.98 -21.93
C PRO A 272 -13.45 6.42 -21.49
N ASP A 273 -12.38 7.16 -21.19
CA ASP A 273 -12.42 8.60 -21.03
C ASP A 273 -12.91 9.32 -22.31
N ALA A 274 -13.53 10.48 -22.19
CA ALA A 274 -14.07 11.20 -23.35
C ALA A 274 -12.97 11.77 -24.27
N ALA A 275 -11.76 11.99 -23.76
CA ALA A 275 -10.63 12.47 -24.54
C ALA A 275 -10.20 11.46 -25.63
N SER A 276 -10.52 10.18 -25.47
CA SER A 276 -10.32 9.12 -26.46
C SER A 276 -11.01 9.38 -27.82
N LYS A 277 -11.97 10.31 -27.88
CA LYS A 277 -12.59 10.75 -29.15
C LYS A 277 -11.66 11.57 -30.03
N GLN A 278 -10.73 12.30 -29.42
CA GLN A 278 -9.86 13.26 -30.12
C GLN A 278 -8.39 12.82 -30.15
N ARG A 279 -7.98 11.92 -29.22
CA ARG A 279 -6.63 11.38 -29.14
C ARG A 279 -6.46 10.17 -30.04
N SER A 280 -5.21 9.99 -30.51
CA SER A 280 -4.73 8.72 -31.04
C SER A 280 -3.46 8.33 -30.31
N THR A 281 -3.50 7.18 -29.63
CA THR A 281 -2.31 6.63 -28.96
C THR A 281 -1.56 5.62 -29.83
N ALA A 282 -2.22 5.09 -30.88
CA ALA A 282 -1.67 4.03 -31.74
C ALA A 282 -1.44 4.46 -33.20
N ALA A 283 -2.23 5.42 -33.72
CA ALA A 283 -2.11 5.85 -35.13
C ALA A 283 -2.49 7.32 -35.30
N ALA A 284 -1.68 8.07 -36.06
CA ALA A 284 -1.81 9.53 -36.24
C ALA A 284 -3.11 10.00 -36.92
N GLN A 285 -3.92 9.10 -37.48
CA GLN A 285 -5.11 9.45 -38.28
C GLN A 285 -6.43 8.95 -37.72
N GLU A 286 -6.44 8.10 -36.70
CA GLU A 286 -7.66 7.51 -36.14
C GLU A 286 -7.74 7.75 -34.64
N SER A 287 -8.92 8.13 -34.12
CA SER A 287 -9.12 8.31 -32.69
C SER A 287 -9.12 6.99 -31.94
N ASP A 288 -8.73 6.98 -30.68
CA ASP A 288 -8.75 5.79 -29.82
C ASP A 288 -10.14 5.13 -29.80
N LEU A 289 -11.19 5.95 -29.75
CA LEU A 289 -12.57 5.46 -29.85
C LEU A 289 -12.86 4.78 -31.21
N GLY A 290 -12.31 5.31 -32.31
CA GLY A 290 -12.41 4.71 -33.65
C GLY A 290 -11.77 3.34 -33.69
N ILE A 291 -10.56 3.21 -33.16
CA ILE A 291 -9.81 1.93 -33.08
C ILE A 291 -10.62 0.87 -32.33
N LEU A 292 -11.15 1.21 -31.14
CA LEU A 292 -11.94 0.28 -30.33
C LEU A 292 -13.21 -0.19 -31.07
N LYS A 293 -13.94 0.72 -31.71
CA LYS A 293 -15.15 0.39 -32.47
C LYS A 293 -14.85 -0.45 -33.72
N LYS A 294 -13.78 -0.11 -34.47
CA LYS A 294 -13.36 -0.86 -35.64
C LYS A 294 -12.91 -2.28 -35.29
N ALA A 295 -12.32 -2.44 -34.09
CA ALA A 295 -12.00 -3.75 -33.54
C ALA A 295 -13.24 -4.54 -33.10
N GLY A 296 -14.44 -3.99 -33.17
CA GLY A 296 -15.70 -4.67 -32.87
C GLY A 296 -16.15 -4.58 -31.40
N HIS A 297 -15.50 -3.74 -30.58
CA HIS A 297 -15.91 -3.57 -29.18
C HIS A 297 -17.17 -2.73 -29.06
N HIS A 298 -18.04 -3.11 -28.12
CA HIS A 298 -19.12 -2.25 -27.66
C HIS A 298 -18.55 -1.16 -26.74
N VAL A 299 -18.75 0.11 -27.10
CA VAL A 299 -18.16 1.25 -26.38
C VAL A 299 -19.22 2.24 -25.95
N ILE A 300 -19.33 2.48 -24.64
CA ILE A 300 -20.14 3.54 -24.08
C ILE A 300 -19.26 4.78 -23.92
N SER A 301 -19.34 5.71 -24.87
CA SER A 301 -18.58 6.96 -24.85
C SER A 301 -19.40 8.10 -24.25
N GLN A 302 -18.73 8.99 -23.50
CA GLN A 302 -19.33 10.23 -22.98
C GLN A 302 -19.05 11.41 -23.90
N GLN A 303 -19.89 12.44 -23.88
CA GLN A 303 -19.63 13.65 -24.68
C GLN A 303 -18.44 14.46 -24.15
N SER A 304 -18.30 14.54 -22.83
CA SER A 304 -17.21 15.16 -22.11
C SER A 304 -16.85 14.33 -20.89
N ASN A 305 -15.61 14.45 -20.43
CA ASN A 305 -15.24 13.85 -19.15
C ASN A 305 -16.04 14.49 -18.01
N PRO A 306 -16.64 13.69 -17.12
CA PRO A 306 -17.19 14.24 -15.90
C PRO A 306 -16.09 14.91 -15.09
N LEU A 307 -16.44 15.89 -14.28
CA LEU A 307 -15.50 16.51 -13.36
C LEU A 307 -14.87 15.41 -12.46
N ILE A 308 -13.60 15.58 -12.12
CA ILE A 308 -12.89 14.63 -11.25
C ILE A 308 -13.67 14.45 -9.94
N GLN A 309 -14.14 15.56 -9.35
CA GLN A 309 -14.92 15.53 -8.12
C GLN A 309 -16.20 14.71 -8.23
N ASP A 310 -16.89 14.80 -9.37
CA ASP A 310 -18.14 14.04 -9.58
C ASP A 310 -17.86 12.53 -9.67
N ARG A 311 -16.77 12.14 -10.29
CA ARG A 311 -16.32 10.73 -10.35
C ARG A 311 -15.95 10.21 -8.96
N VAL A 312 -15.15 10.97 -8.20
CA VAL A 312 -14.77 10.65 -6.83
C VAL A 312 -16.00 10.54 -5.93
N ASN A 313 -16.95 11.48 -6.02
CA ASN A 313 -18.19 11.44 -5.25
C ASN A 313 -19.05 10.22 -5.59
N ALA A 314 -19.13 9.84 -6.87
CA ALA A 314 -19.85 8.64 -7.29
C ALA A 314 -19.26 7.36 -6.69
N VAL A 315 -17.93 7.26 -6.68
CA VAL A 315 -17.21 6.15 -6.07
C VAL A 315 -17.42 6.12 -4.56
N ASN A 316 -17.25 7.25 -3.87
CA ASN A 316 -17.44 7.34 -2.42
C ASN A 316 -18.90 7.00 -2.01
N MET A 317 -19.88 7.43 -2.79
CA MET A 317 -21.27 7.02 -2.57
C MET A 317 -21.44 5.49 -2.67
N CYS A 318 -20.83 4.85 -3.67
CA CYS A 318 -20.91 3.39 -3.82
C CYS A 318 -20.13 2.66 -2.69
N ILE A 319 -19.02 3.20 -2.21
CA ILE A 319 -18.27 2.68 -1.07
C ILE A 319 -19.14 2.77 0.19
N GLY A 320 -19.63 3.97 0.55
CA GLY A 320 -20.43 4.19 1.75
C GLY A 320 -21.74 3.38 1.79
N GLN A 321 -22.29 3.02 0.62
CA GLN A 321 -23.46 2.14 0.49
C GLN A 321 -23.10 0.63 0.42
N GLY A 322 -21.82 0.25 0.51
CA GLY A 322 -21.37 -1.13 0.38
C GLY A 322 -21.54 -1.75 -1.01
N ARG A 323 -21.77 -0.90 -2.03
CA ARG A 323 -22.04 -1.31 -3.42
C ARG A 323 -20.78 -1.53 -4.25
N LEU A 324 -19.62 -1.05 -3.81
CA LEU A 324 -18.35 -1.23 -4.49
C LEU A 324 -17.54 -2.31 -3.78
N LYS A 325 -17.11 -3.32 -4.53
CA LYS A 325 -16.30 -4.43 -4.05
C LYS A 325 -15.09 -4.63 -4.96
N VAL A 326 -13.95 -5.02 -4.37
CA VAL A 326 -12.67 -5.15 -5.11
C VAL A 326 -11.98 -6.46 -4.77
N GLY A 327 -11.65 -7.23 -5.79
CA GLY A 327 -11.00 -8.52 -5.67
C GLY A 327 -9.48 -8.47 -5.57
N ASN A 328 -8.87 -9.61 -5.27
CA ASN A 328 -7.42 -9.74 -5.16
C ASN A 328 -6.67 -9.50 -6.48
N GLY A 329 -7.34 -9.67 -7.62
CA GLY A 329 -6.79 -9.39 -8.95
C GLY A 329 -6.52 -7.89 -9.21
N CYS A 330 -7.13 -6.98 -8.43
CA CYS A 330 -7.04 -5.53 -8.62
C CYS A 330 -6.06 -4.89 -7.62
N LYS A 331 -4.77 -5.20 -7.71
CA LYS A 331 -3.74 -4.72 -6.77
C LYS A 331 -3.58 -3.20 -6.80
N HIS A 332 -3.52 -2.62 -7.99
CA HIS A 332 -3.34 -1.18 -8.17
C HIS A 332 -4.59 -0.40 -7.76
N LEU A 333 -5.79 -0.90 -8.11
CA LEU A 333 -7.04 -0.28 -7.68
C LEU A 333 -7.17 -0.27 -6.16
N ARG A 334 -6.86 -1.38 -5.49
CA ARG A 334 -6.87 -1.42 -4.01
C ARG A 334 -5.90 -0.41 -3.41
N ARG A 335 -4.67 -0.34 -3.96
CA ARG A 335 -3.67 0.64 -3.54
C ARG A 335 -4.19 2.08 -3.74
N THR A 336 -4.81 2.37 -4.88
CA THR A 336 -5.44 3.66 -5.15
C THR A 336 -6.51 4.01 -4.12
N LEU A 337 -7.43 3.08 -3.84
CA LEU A 337 -8.51 3.30 -2.89
C LEU A 337 -8.02 3.54 -1.46
N GLU A 338 -6.91 2.91 -1.08
CA GLU A 338 -6.31 3.06 0.25
C GLU A 338 -5.43 4.30 0.41
N GLN A 339 -4.70 4.70 -0.64
CA GLN A 339 -3.58 5.62 -0.51
C GLN A 339 -3.75 6.95 -1.25
N HIS A 340 -4.66 7.02 -2.24
CA HIS A 340 -4.82 8.24 -3.02
C HIS A 340 -5.41 9.36 -2.17
N SER A 341 -4.82 10.54 -2.26
CA SER A 341 -5.15 11.69 -1.43
C SER A 341 -5.31 12.96 -2.25
N TYR A 342 -5.86 13.99 -1.64
CA TYR A 342 -5.84 15.36 -2.16
C TYR A 342 -4.50 16.04 -1.83
N ASP A 343 -4.06 16.96 -2.70
CA ASP A 343 -2.97 17.90 -2.42
C ASP A 343 -3.48 19.05 -1.51
N ASP A 344 -2.55 19.91 -1.08
CA ASP A 344 -2.88 21.09 -0.26
C ASP A 344 -3.85 22.09 -0.93
N LYS A 345 -4.08 21.93 -2.23
CA LYS A 345 -5.00 22.75 -3.03
C LYS A 345 -6.34 22.03 -3.27
N GLY A 346 -6.58 20.91 -2.61
CA GLY A 346 -7.80 20.12 -2.76
C GLY A 346 -7.96 19.41 -4.11
N ARG A 347 -6.86 19.13 -4.80
CA ARG A 347 -6.87 18.37 -6.05
C ARG A 347 -6.28 16.98 -5.81
N PRO A 348 -6.79 15.93 -6.45
CA PRO A 348 -6.17 14.61 -6.38
C PRO A 348 -4.69 14.67 -6.77
N VAL A 349 -3.83 14.11 -5.92
CA VAL A 349 -2.39 14.05 -6.17
C VAL A 349 -2.16 13.27 -7.45
N LYS A 350 -1.39 13.86 -8.37
CA LYS A 350 -0.91 13.22 -9.59
C LYS A 350 0.60 13.19 -9.53
N GLY A 351 1.18 12.09 -9.93
CA GLY A 351 2.63 11.95 -9.99
C GLY A 351 3.06 10.52 -9.68
N GLY A 352 4.19 10.17 -10.24
CA GLY A 352 4.71 8.82 -10.28
C GLY A 352 4.96 8.42 -11.74
N VAL A 353 5.75 7.39 -11.95
CA VAL A 353 6.01 6.84 -13.28
C VAL A 353 5.23 5.53 -13.42
N GLY A 354 4.38 5.43 -14.43
CA GLY A 354 3.62 4.22 -14.70
C GLY A 354 2.63 3.88 -13.59
N MET A 355 2.71 2.68 -13.05
CA MET A 355 1.78 2.17 -12.03
C MET A 355 1.96 2.80 -10.64
N ASP A 356 2.98 3.61 -10.43
CA ASP A 356 3.14 4.39 -9.19
C ASP A 356 2.27 5.64 -9.16
N ASP A 357 1.68 6.05 -10.29
CA ASP A 357 0.64 7.06 -10.33
C ASP A 357 -0.71 6.44 -9.94
N LEU A 358 -1.16 6.76 -8.74
CA LEU A 358 -2.42 6.26 -8.18
C LEU A 358 -3.67 6.79 -8.90
N SER A 359 -3.53 7.83 -9.73
CA SER A 359 -4.68 8.44 -10.42
C SER A 359 -5.25 7.54 -11.52
N HIS A 360 -4.42 6.79 -12.25
CA HIS A 360 -4.86 6.02 -13.42
C HIS A 360 -5.87 4.92 -13.09
N ALA A 361 -5.62 4.13 -12.04
CA ALA A 361 -6.56 3.09 -11.62
C ALA A 361 -7.86 3.69 -11.05
N GLY A 362 -7.76 4.82 -10.34
CA GLY A 362 -8.90 5.57 -9.83
C GLY A 362 -9.74 6.20 -10.94
N ASP A 363 -9.10 6.76 -11.95
CA ASP A 363 -9.77 7.39 -13.09
C ASP A 363 -10.50 6.33 -13.93
N SER A 364 -9.86 5.21 -14.26
CA SER A 364 -10.49 4.13 -15.02
C SER A 364 -11.68 3.50 -14.28
N MET A 365 -11.57 3.23 -12.97
CA MET A 365 -12.71 2.83 -12.14
C MET A 365 -13.79 3.91 -12.12
N GLY A 366 -13.39 5.17 -11.93
CA GLY A 366 -14.29 6.32 -11.82
C GLY A 366 -15.15 6.50 -13.06
N TYR A 367 -14.63 6.29 -14.28
CA TYR A 367 -15.44 6.34 -15.51
C TYR A 367 -16.51 5.24 -15.52
N ALA A 368 -16.15 4.02 -15.14
CA ALA A 368 -17.12 2.92 -15.09
C ALA A 368 -18.20 3.17 -14.03
N VAL A 369 -17.83 3.48 -12.79
CA VAL A 369 -18.78 3.72 -11.69
C VAL A 369 -19.69 4.91 -12.00
N TYR A 370 -19.13 6.04 -12.41
CA TYR A 370 -19.91 7.23 -12.73
C TYR A 370 -20.98 6.96 -13.81
N ARG A 371 -20.62 6.18 -14.82
CA ARG A 371 -21.54 5.84 -15.92
C ARG A 371 -22.59 4.83 -15.53
N LEU A 372 -22.24 3.84 -14.73
CA LEU A 372 -23.09 2.68 -14.43
C LEU A 372 -23.92 2.83 -13.14
N ALA A 373 -23.49 3.68 -12.20
CA ALA A 373 -24.15 3.83 -10.90
C ALA A 373 -25.51 4.50 -10.98
N ALA A 374 -25.94 4.96 -12.16
CA ALA A 374 -27.22 5.65 -12.35
C ALA A 374 -27.49 6.67 -11.24
N ILE A 375 -26.53 7.58 -11.04
CA ILE A 375 -26.75 8.73 -10.17
C ILE A 375 -27.90 9.51 -10.80
N ARG A 376 -29.07 9.44 -10.21
CA ARG A 376 -30.15 10.37 -10.57
C ARG A 376 -29.52 11.74 -10.41
N GLN A 377 -29.22 12.40 -11.54
CA GLN A 377 -28.88 13.81 -11.52
C GLN A 377 -30.06 14.49 -10.81
N TRP A 378 -29.85 14.95 -9.60
CA TRP A 378 -30.69 15.96 -9.03
C TRP A 378 -30.55 17.15 -9.96
N LYS A 379 -31.53 17.31 -10.87
CA LYS A 379 -31.67 18.54 -11.60
C LYS A 379 -31.90 19.58 -10.50
N THR A 380 -30.90 20.40 -10.25
CA THR A 380 -31.09 21.68 -9.59
C THR A 380 -31.95 22.54 -10.50
N GLY A 381 -33.27 22.36 -10.37
CA GLY A 381 -34.28 23.02 -11.15
C GLY A 381 -35.50 23.16 -10.27
N GLN A 382 -35.70 24.37 -9.75
CA GLN A 382 -36.91 24.91 -9.15
C GLN A 382 -37.32 24.32 -7.78
N ALA A 383 -36.65 24.78 -6.72
CA ALA A 383 -37.29 25.01 -5.46
C ALA A 383 -37.71 26.49 -5.42
N GLY A 384 -38.91 26.79 -5.88
CA GLY A 384 -39.57 28.06 -5.58
C GLY A 384 -39.87 28.09 -4.07
N TRP A 385 -39.18 28.94 -3.36
CA TRP A 385 -39.55 29.32 -1.99
C TRP A 385 -40.73 30.28 -2.08
N SER A 386 -41.94 29.80 -1.77
CA SER A 386 -43.01 30.68 -1.37
C SER A 386 -42.92 30.88 0.13
N VAL A 387 -42.61 32.10 0.52
CA VAL A 387 -42.75 32.60 1.89
C VAL A 387 -44.22 32.80 2.18
N TYR A 388 -44.75 32.15 3.20
CA TYR A 388 -45.84 32.63 4.00
C TYR A 388 -45.41 32.65 5.46
#